data_f9b8966e80d89e9465ee42f89209e2bf
#
_entry.id   f9b8966e80d89e9465ee42f89209e2bf
#
_cell.length_a   1.000
_cell.length_b   1.000
_cell.length_c   1.000
_cell.angle_alpha   90.00
_cell.angle_beta   90.00
_cell.angle_gamma   90.00
#
_symmetry.space_group_name_H-M   'P 1'
#
loop_
_entity.id
_entity.type
_entity.pdbx_description
1 polymer ?
#
loop_
_entity_poly.entity_id
_entity_poly.type
_entity_poly.pdbx_seq_one_letter_code
_entity_poly.pdbx_strand_id
1 'polypeptide(L)'
;MTHQMSPHLSSRLEVAKALFEKQFGARQTYLAVHAPGRSEIAGNHTDHEGGHVIAGALNVSIDGIAAPNNTDMIRVASEGYEPFEITIFEQEKNTDEYLSTIGITRGMLVALVNRGFTPRGFDRSE
;
A
#
# COMPACT_ATOMS: atom_id res chain seq x y z
N MET A 1 25.98 -2.31 2.16
CA MET A 1 25.59 -1.43 3.29
C MET A 1 24.27 -1.95 3.85
N THR A 2 24.29 -2.56 5.00
CA THR A 2 23.09 -2.90 5.76
C THR A 2 22.51 -1.61 6.31
N HIS A 3 21.44 -1.09 5.71
CA HIS A 3 20.67 0.01 6.28
C HIS A 3 20.06 -0.49 7.59
N GLN A 4 20.60 -0.03 8.71
CA GLN A 4 20.03 -0.31 10.02
C GLN A 4 18.71 0.48 10.12
N MET A 5 17.59 -0.24 10.19
CA MET A 5 16.28 0.38 10.37
C MET A 5 16.22 1.18 11.67
N SER A 6 15.55 2.32 11.65
CA SER A 6 15.33 3.07 12.88
C SER A 6 14.49 2.26 13.87
N PRO A 7 14.71 2.39 15.19
CA PRO A 7 13.92 1.68 16.21
C PRO A 7 12.41 1.92 16.08
N HIS A 8 12.00 3.12 15.70
CA HIS A 8 10.59 3.47 15.47
C HIS A 8 9.98 2.73 14.29
N LEU A 9 10.71 2.57 13.19
CA LEU A 9 10.24 1.82 12.03
C LEU A 9 10.12 0.33 12.37
N SER A 10 11.09 -0.23 13.08
CA SER A 10 11.04 -1.62 13.52
C SER A 10 9.81 -1.89 14.39
N SER A 11 9.52 -1.01 15.34
CA SER A 11 8.35 -1.14 16.22
C SER A 11 7.03 -1.13 15.45
N ARG A 12 6.88 -0.23 14.46
CA ARG A 12 5.66 -0.15 13.64
C ARG A 12 5.50 -1.36 12.72
N LEU A 13 6.59 -1.85 12.15
CA LEU A 13 6.55 -3.07 11.33
C LEU A 13 6.19 -4.32 12.16
N GLU A 14 6.58 -4.39 13.43
CA GLU A 14 6.15 -5.46 14.34
C GLU A 14 4.63 -5.41 14.61
N VAL A 15 4.05 -4.22 14.76
CA VAL A 15 2.60 -4.04 14.89
C VAL A 15 1.88 -4.48 13.62
N ALA A 16 2.35 -4.03 12.46
CA ALA A 16 1.79 -4.43 11.16
C ALA A 16 1.89 -5.95 10.94
N LYS A 17 3.00 -6.57 11.35
CA LYS A 17 3.19 -8.02 11.28
C LYS A 17 2.22 -8.76 12.20
N ALA A 18 2.02 -8.29 13.43
CA ALA A 18 1.07 -8.88 14.35
C ALA A 18 -0.38 -8.80 13.79
N LEU A 19 -0.76 -7.68 13.20
CA LEU A 19 -2.05 -7.53 12.51
C LEU A 19 -2.16 -8.50 11.33
N PHE A 20 -1.11 -8.62 10.52
CA PHE A 20 -1.05 -9.55 9.40
C PHE A 20 -1.29 -11.00 9.87
N GLU A 21 -0.53 -11.46 10.87
CA GLU A 21 -0.60 -12.82 11.37
C GLU A 21 -1.96 -13.14 12.01
N LYS A 22 -2.55 -12.17 12.70
CA LYS A 22 -3.90 -12.28 13.26
C LYS A 22 -4.96 -12.44 12.16
N GLN A 23 -4.84 -11.71 11.06
CA GLN A 23 -5.85 -11.65 10.01
C GLN A 23 -5.67 -12.75 8.95
N PHE A 24 -4.44 -13.07 8.58
CA PHE A 24 -4.11 -13.92 7.45
C PHE A 24 -3.28 -15.17 7.80
N GLY A 25 -2.83 -15.27 9.06
CA GLY A 25 -1.91 -16.32 9.52
C GLY A 25 -0.45 -16.02 9.19
N ALA A 26 0.46 -16.72 9.87
CA ALA A 26 1.90 -16.56 9.68
C ALA A 26 2.37 -17.02 8.29
N ARG A 27 3.44 -16.38 7.79
CA ARG A 27 4.11 -16.72 6.53
C ARG A 27 5.60 -16.94 6.77
N GLN A 28 6.25 -17.66 5.86
CA GLN A 28 7.70 -17.88 5.93
C GLN A 28 8.50 -16.64 5.50
N THR A 29 7.94 -15.85 4.59
CA THR A 29 8.60 -14.67 4.03
C THR A 29 7.63 -13.51 4.01
N TYR A 30 8.13 -12.35 4.39
CA TYR A 30 7.39 -11.09 4.38
C TYR A 30 8.17 -10.02 3.62
N LEU A 31 7.44 -9.15 2.93
CA LEU A 31 7.94 -7.90 2.40
C LEU A 31 7.51 -6.77 3.33
N ALA A 32 8.47 -6.02 3.85
CA ALA A 32 8.19 -4.79 4.59
C ALA A 32 8.13 -3.60 3.63
N VAL A 33 7.11 -2.76 3.80
CA VAL A 33 6.88 -1.55 2.99
C VAL A 33 6.83 -0.35 3.90
N HIS A 34 7.53 0.71 3.52
CA HIS A 34 7.54 1.99 4.20
C HIS A 34 7.23 3.10 3.19
N ALA A 35 6.12 3.82 3.39
CA ALA A 35 5.68 4.91 2.53
C ALA A 35 5.52 6.19 3.36
N PRO A 36 6.51 7.11 3.34
CA PRO A 36 6.41 8.37 4.08
C PRO A 36 5.37 9.29 3.44
N GLY A 37 4.71 10.08 4.28
CA GLY A 37 3.92 11.21 3.85
C GLY A 37 4.79 12.32 3.26
N ARG A 38 4.17 13.28 2.62
CA ARG A 38 4.85 14.48 2.11
C ARG A 38 4.11 15.74 2.52
N SER A 39 4.85 16.84 2.59
CA SER A 39 4.29 18.18 2.65
C SER A 39 4.80 19.01 1.48
N GLU A 40 3.92 19.71 0.83
CA GLU A 40 4.29 20.71 -0.18
C GLU A 40 4.62 22.03 0.52
N ILE A 41 5.82 22.53 0.28
CA ILE A 41 6.33 23.77 0.85
C ILE A 41 5.91 24.95 -0.04
N ALA A 42 5.91 24.75 -1.35
CA ALA A 42 5.51 25.73 -2.35
C ALA A 42 5.02 25.06 -3.63
N GLY A 43 4.08 25.69 -4.33
CA GLY A 43 3.64 25.28 -5.67
C GLY A 43 2.46 24.32 -5.70
N ASN A 44 1.71 24.14 -4.61
CA ASN A 44 0.64 23.13 -4.51
C ASN A 44 -0.53 23.31 -5.49
N HIS A 45 -0.76 24.52 -6.02
CA HIS A 45 -1.81 24.78 -7.02
C HIS A 45 -1.30 24.73 -8.47
N THR A 46 0.01 24.66 -8.68
CA THR A 46 0.61 24.62 -10.02
C THR A 46 1.01 23.23 -10.46
N ASP A 47 0.92 22.24 -9.57
CA ASP A 47 1.28 20.83 -9.80
C ASP A 47 0.58 20.26 -11.04
N HIS A 48 -0.74 20.34 -11.09
CA HIS A 48 -1.55 19.83 -12.20
C HIS A 48 -1.55 20.72 -13.45
N GLU A 49 -0.94 21.90 -13.40
CA GLU A 49 -0.72 22.80 -14.53
C GLU A 49 0.71 22.70 -15.11
N GLY A 50 1.50 21.73 -14.64
CA GLY A 50 2.89 21.56 -15.05
C GLY A 50 3.87 22.55 -14.42
N GLY A 51 3.48 23.21 -13.33
CA GLY A 51 4.32 24.13 -12.57
C GLY A 51 5.38 23.43 -11.71
N HIS A 52 6.27 24.24 -11.14
CA HIS A 52 7.31 23.76 -10.22
C HIS A 52 6.77 23.62 -8.81
N VAL A 53 7.09 22.49 -8.16
CA VAL A 53 6.69 22.16 -6.79
C VAL A 53 7.94 21.89 -5.95
N ILE A 54 7.93 22.37 -4.71
CA ILE A 54 8.92 22.01 -3.69
C ILE A 54 8.17 21.22 -2.61
N ALA A 55 8.53 19.97 -2.42
CA ALA A 55 7.93 19.10 -1.41
C ALA A 55 9.02 18.38 -0.61
N GLY A 56 8.70 18.04 0.63
CA GLY A 56 9.57 17.28 1.52
C GLY A 56 8.85 16.08 2.13
N ALA A 57 9.58 15.00 2.34
CA ALA A 57 9.06 13.84 3.06
C ALA A 57 8.87 14.16 4.55
N LEU A 58 7.82 13.59 5.13
CA LEU A 58 7.50 13.71 6.56
C LEU A 58 7.98 12.46 7.32
N ASN A 59 8.04 12.56 8.63
CA ASN A 59 8.26 11.43 9.52
C ASN A 59 6.98 10.65 9.87
N VAL A 60 5.85 11.06 9.31
CA VAL A 60 4.59 10.30 9.33
C VAL A 60 4.56 9.41 8.11
N SER A 61 4.24 8.14 8.28
CA SER A 61 4.27 7.16 7.20
C SER A 61 3.20 6.09 7.38
N ILE A 62 2.88 5.42 6.28
CA ILE A 62 2.20 4.14 6.29
C ILE A 62 3.27 3.05 6.21
N ASP A 63 3.26 2.16 7.18
CA ASP A 63 4.18 1.04 7.28
C ASP A 63 3.39 -0.26 7.21
N GLY A 64 3.77 -1.15 6.32
CA GLY A 64 3.01 -2.36 6.07
C GLY A 64 3.86 -3.59 5.85
N ILE A 65 3.21 -4.73 6.00
CA ILE A 65 3.75 -6.06 5.72
C ILE A 65 2.91 -6.70 4.63
N ALA A 66 3.54 -7.29 3.65
CA ALA A 66 2.88 -8.02 2.59
C ALA A 66 3.50 -9.40 2.38
N ALA A 67 2.71 -10.36 1.94
CA ALA A 67 3.17 -11.68 1.57
C ALA A 67 2.31 -12.29 0.45
N PRO A 68 2.87 -13.10 -0.46
CA PRO A 68 2.09 -13.85 -1.43
C PRO A 68 1.11 -14.79 -0.73
N ASN A 69 -0.08 -14.96 -1.31
CA ASN A 69 -1.09 -15.86 -0.76
C ASN A 69 -1.44 -17.05 -1.69
N ASN A 70 -0.77 -17.12 -2.86
CA ASN A 70 -0.98 -18.17 -3.88
C ASN A 70 -2.44 -18.29 -4.36
N THR A 71 -3.18 -17.19 -4.31
CA THR A 71 -4.55 -17.07 -4.83
C THR A 71 -4.64 -15.95 -5.86
N ASP A 72 -5.83 -15.74 -6.40
CA ASP A 72 -6.14 -14.63 -7.30
C ASP A 72 -6.75 -13.42 -6.56
N MET A 73 -6.61 -13.38 -5.24
CA MET A 73 -7.17 -12.35 -4.38
C MET A 73 -6.09 -11.43 -3.83
N ILE A 74 -6.37 -10.14 -3.79
CA ILE A 74 -5.63 -9.15 -3.02
C ILE A 74 -6.47 -8.87 -1.77
N ARG A 75 -5.93 -9.16 -0.59
CA ARG A 75 -6.60 -8.93 0.68
C ARG A 75 -5.81 -7.92 1.50
N VAL A 76 -6.50 -6.91 2.01
CA VAL A 76 -5.89 -5.79 2.75
C VAL A 76 -6.56 -5.63 4.10
N ALA A 77 -5.75 -5.50 5.14
CA ALA A 77 -6.17 -5.17 6.48
C ALA A 77 -5.41 -3.93 6.99
N SER A 78 -6.12 -2.85 7.24
CA SER A 78 -5.56 -1.61 7.78
C SER A 78 -6.02 -1.43 9.21
N GLU A 79 -5.15 -0.95 10.09
CA GLU A 79 -5.50 -0.71 11.49
C GLU A 79 -6.64 0.30 11.62
N GLY A 80 -7.71 -0.08 12.32
CA GLY A 80 -8.88 0.79 12.53
C GLY A 80 -9.88 0.82 11.38
N TYR A 81 -9.68 0.02 10.33
CA TYR A 81 -10.59 -0.07 9.19
C TYR A 81 -11.04 -1.52 8.96
N GLU A 82 -12.21 -1.67 8.32
CA GLU A 82 -12.68 -2.99 7.91
C GLU A 82 -11.78 -3.55 6.81
N PRO A 83 -11.34 -4.81 6.95
CA PRO A 83 -10.58 -5.48 5.89
C PRO A 83 -11.40 -5.59 4.60
N PHE A 84 -10.72 -5.57 3.48
CA PHE A 84 -11.36 -5.78 2.17
C PHE A 84 -10.55 -6.73 1.30
N GLU A 85 -11.21 -7.27 0.28
CA GLU A 85 -10.60 -8.10 -0.73
C GLU A 85 -11.08 -7.74 -2.12
N ILE A 86 -10.20 -7.89 -3.11
CA ILE A 86 -10.50 -7.75 -4.54
C ILE A 86 -9.85 -8.88 -5.32
N THR A 87 -10.49 -9.32 -6.40
CA THR A 87 -9.84 -10.25 -7.33
C THR A 87 -8.96 -9.52 -8.34
N ILE A 88 -7.83 -10.13 -8.72
CA ILE A 88 -6.92 -9.58 -9.73
C ILE A 88 -7.55 -9.49 -11.12
N PHE A 89 -8.67 -10.15 -11.37
CA PHE A 89 -9.37 -10.14 -12.65
C PHE A 89 -10.40 -9.02 -12.78
N GLU A 90 -10.87 -8.43 -11.69
CA GLU A 90 -11.83 -7.33 -11.70
C GLU A 90 -11.12 -5.99 -11.93
N GLN A 91 -10.96 -5.64 -13.20
CA GLN A 91 -10.27 -4.42 -13.64
C GLN A 91 -11.25 -3.32 -14.06
N GLU A 92 -12.56 -3.57 -14.00
CA GLU A 92 -13.56 -2.59 -14.37
C GLU A 92 -13.70 -1.49 -13.31
N LYS A 93 -13.90 -0.26 -13.79
CA LYS A 93 -14.11 0.88 -12.91
C LYS A 93 -15.47 0.75 -12.22
N ASN A 94 -15.44 0.76 -10.89
CA ASN A 94 -16.65 0.80 -10.07
C ASN A 94 -16.81 2.20 -9.47
N THR A 95 -17.93 2.87 -9.79
CA THR A 95 -18.21 4.23 -9.30
C THR A 95 -18.44 4.30 -7.80
N ASP A 96 -18.89 3.21 -7.18
CA ASP A 96 -19.14 3.13 -5.74
C ASP A 96 -17.82 3.07 -4.94
N GLU A 97 -16.70 2.75 -5.60
CA GLU A 97 -15.36 2.71 -5.02
C GLU A 97 -14.60 4.06 -5.16
N TYR A 98 -15.25 5.09 -5.69
CA TYR A 98 -14.61 6.39 -5.91
C TYR A 98 -14.12 6.99 -4.58
N LEU A 99 -12.88 7.49 -4.58
CA LEU A 99 -12.17 8.02 -3.39
C LEU A 99 -11.99 7.00 -2.24
N SER A 100 -12.05 5.70 -2.52
CA SER A 100 -11.80 4.65 -1.53
C SER A 100 -10.42 3.99 -1.72
N THR A 101 -9.94 3.32 -0.68
CA THR A 101 -8.72 2.50 -0.73
C THR A 101 -8.87 1.34 -1.73
N ILE A 102 -10.07 0.79 -1.87
CA ILE A 102 -10.38 -0.25 -2.86
C ILE A 102 -10.18 0.31 -4.26
N GLY A 103 -10.73 1.50 -4.56
CA GLY A 103 -10.57 2.15 -5.86
C GLY A 103 -9.12 2.45 -6.21
N ILE A 104 -8.30 2.90 -5.24
CA ILE A 104 -6.86 3.12 -5.44
C ILE A 104 -6.16 1.79 -5.74
N THR A 105 -6.43 0.73 -4.98
CA THR A 105 -5.82 -0.59 -5.17
C THR A 105 -6.16 -1.16 -6.55
N ARG A 106 -7.42 -1.04 -6.96
CA ARG A 106 -7.88 -1.46 -8.29
C ARG A 106 -7.23 -0.64 -9.41
N GLY A 107 -7.13 0.67 -9.25
CA GLY A 107 -6.47 1.55 -10.21
C GLY A 107 -4.98 1.21 -10.41
N MET A 108 -4.27 0.90 -9.33
CA MET A 108 -2.88 0.43 -9.41
C MET A 108 -2.75 -0.93 -10.10
N LEU A 109 -3.68 -1.86 -9.83
CA LEU A 109 -3.73 -3.16 -10.50
C LEU A 109 -3.87 -2.99 -12.02
N VAL A 110 -4.83 -2.18 -12.45
CA VAL A 110 -5.05 -1.86 -13.88
C VAL A 110 -3.81 -1.23 -14.51
N ALA A 111 -3.18 -0.27 -13.81
CA ALA A 111 -1.98 0.39 -14.31
C ALA A 111 -0.80 -0.57 -14.49
N LEU A 112 -0.64 -1.56 -13.61
CA LEU A 112 0.39 -2.59 -13.72
C LEU A 112 0.11 -3.54 -14.89
N VAL A 113 -1.13 -4.00 -15.02
CA VAL A 113 -1.54 -4.88 -16.13
C VAL A 113 -1.33 -4.19 -17.48
N ASN A 114 -1.71 -2.92 -17.61
CA ASN A 114 -1.51 -2.14 -18.84
C ASN A 114 -0.04 -1.94 -19.21
N ARG A 115 0.87 -2.08 -18.23
CA ARG A 115 2.32 -2.06 -18.46
C ARG A 115 2.94 -3.44 -18.70
N GLY A 116 2.11 -4.49 -18.81
CA GLY A 116 2.54 -5.84 -19.13
C GLY A 116 2.96 -6.68 -17.91
N PHE A 117 2.70 -6.22 -16.69
CA PHE A 117 2.92 -7.05 -15.51
C PHE A 117 1.78 -8.04 -15.33
N THR A 118 2.11 -9.26 -14.92
CA THR A 118 1.12 -10.28 -14.54
C THR A 118 0.94 -10.22 -13.02
N PRO A 119 -0.18 -9.70 -12.52
CA PRO A 119 -0.43 -9.61 -11.09
C PRO A 119 -0.64 -11.01 -10.49
N ARG A 120 -0.34 -11.13 -9.21
CA ARG A 120 -0.64 -12.30 -8.38
C ARG A 120 -1.28 -11.85 -7.08
N GLY A 121 -2.05 -12.72 -6.48
CA GLY A 121 -2.68 -12.44 -5.20
C GLY A 121 -1.66 -12.31 -4.07
N PHE A 122 -1.96 -11.42 -3.15
CA PHE A 122 -1.17 -11.20 -1.94
C PHE A 122 -2.05 -10.70 -0.81
N ASP A 123 -1.55 -10.87 0.40
CA ASP A 123 -2.12 -10.30 1.62
C ASP A 123 -1.26 -9.14 2.09
N ARG A 124 -1.88 -8.09 2.59
CA ARG A 124 -1.20 -6.90 3.14
C ARG A 124 -1.88 -6.43 4.42
N SER A 125 -1.05 -6.06 5.41
CA SER A 125 -1.48 -5.29 6.59
C SER A 125 -0.71 -3.97 6.69
N GLU A 126 -1.33 -2.94 7.22
CA GLU A 126 -0.75 -1.62 7.45
C GLU A 126 -1.38 -0.90 8.65
#